data_d72c4d322e9327ba79563b5207ac7260
#
_entry.id   d72c4d322e9327ba79563b5207ac7260
#
_cell.length_a   1.000
_cell.length_b   1.000
_cell.length_c   1.000
_cell.angle_alpha   90.00
_cell.angle_beta   90.00
_cell.angle_gamma   90.00
#
_symmetry.space_group_name_H-M   'P 1'
#
loop_
_entity.id
_entity.type
_entity.pdbx_description
1 polymer ?
#
loop_
_entity_poly.entity_id
_entity_poly.type
_entity_poly.pdbx_seq_one_letter_code
_entity_poly.pdbx_strand_id
1 'polypeptide(L)'
;MILQTLVTLGPSHGYAIASRIAQISEGRLQLNMGTLYPGLMRLEQRGFARGSWGVTDNNRKARFYAITPSGRRQLAVERDEWNRTVSLMHALLTASR
;
A
#
# COMPACT_ATOMS: atom_id res chain seq x y z
N MET A 1 -2.43 -3.25 -0.09
CA MET A 1 -2.44 -2.17 -1.10
C MET A 1 -1.36 -1.13 -0.85
N ILE A 2 -1.36 -0.47 0.30
CA ILE A 2 -0.34 0.56 0.62
C ILE A 2 1.07 -0.05 0.65
N LEU A 3 1.23 -1.22 1.29
CA LEU A 3 2.53 -1.89 1.36
C LEU A 3 3.07 -2.24 -0.02
N GLN A 4 2.22 -2.74 -0.91
CA GLN A 4 2.61 -3.06 -2.28
C GLN A 4 3.07 -1.80 -3.03
N THR A 5 2.38 -0.69 -2.83
CA THR A 5 2.74 0.58 -3.45
C THR A 5 4.10 1.07 -2.95
N LEU A 6 4.39 0.92 -1.65
CA LEU A 6 5.69 1.28 -1.09
C LEU A 6 6.82 0.44 -1.66
N VAL A 7 6.60 -0.85 -1.90
CA VAL A 7 7.60 -1.70 -2.57
C VAL A 7 7.91 -1.19 -3.97
N THR A 8 6.88 -0.86 -4.72
CA THR A 8 7.02 -0.42 -6.12
C THR A 8 7.69 0.94 -6.24
N LEU A 9 7.28 1.91 -5.42
CA LEU A 9 7.77 3.29 -5.50
C LEU A 9 9.07 3.51 -4.73
N GLY A 10 9.33 2.69 -3.70
CA GLY A 10 10.35 3.03 -2.71
C GLY A 10 9.86 4.11 -1.75
N PRO A 11 10.76 4.81 -1.05
CA PRO A 11 10.35 5.85 -0.11
C PRO A 11 9.50 6.93 -0.78
N SER A 12 8.29 7.17 -0.25
CA SER A 12 7.31 8.05 -0.89
C SER A 12 6.45 8.78 0.14
N HIS A 13 6.06 10.01 -0.19
CA HIS A 13 5.11 10.77 0.61
C HIS A 13 3.67 10.42 0.21
N GLY A 14 2.70 10.86 1.03
CA GLY A 14 1.29 10.45 0.87
C GLY A 14 0.70 10.76 -0.50
N TYR A 15 1.00 11.94 -1.06
CA TYR A 15 0.50 12.30 -2.39
C TYR A 15 1.01 11.36 -3.48
N ALA A 16 2.28 11.01 -3.43
CA ALA A 16 2.86 10.08 -4.40
C ALA A 16 2.21 8.70 -4.30
N ILE A 17 1.95 8.23 -3.10
CA ILE A 17 1.27 6.95 -2.86
C ILE A 17 -0.16 6.99 -3.42
N ALA A 18 -0.92 8.02 -3.10
CA ALA A 18 -2.29 8.17 -3.58
C ALA A 18 -2.35 8.28 -5.11
N SER A 19 -1.45 9.06 -5.71
CA SER A 19 -1.36 9.21 -7.17
C SER A 19 -1.05 7.89 -7.84
N ARG A 20 -0.14 7.11 -7.28
CA ARG A 20 0.22 5.81 -7.85
C ARG A 20 -0.93 4.82 -7.80
N ILE A 21 -1.67 4.78 -6.69
CA ILE A 21 -2.84 3.91 -6.56
C ILE A 21 -3.92 4.31 -7.56
N ALA A 22 -4.18 5.59 -7.71
CA ALA A 22 -5.15 6.08 -8.70
C ALA A 22 -4.71 5.74 -10.12
N GLN A 23 -3.43 5.88 -10.43
CA GLN A 23 -2.88 5.58 -11.74
C GLN A 23 -2.99 4.09 -12.08
N ILE A 24 -2.60 3.21 -11.17
CA ILE A 24 -2.66 1.75 -11.38
C ILE A 24 -4.11 1.28 -11.55
N SER A 25 -5.04 1.84 -10.77
CA SER A 25 -6.45 1.48 -10.83
C SER A 25 -7.22 2.19 -11.93
N GLU A 26 -6.56 3.00 -12.74
CA GLU A 26 -7.17 3.80 -13.81
C GLU A 26 -8.28 4.71 -13.28
N GLY A 27 -8.05 5.30 -12.12
CA GLY A 27 -8.97 6.21 -11.46
C GLY A 27 -10.11 5.54 -10.70
N ARG A 28 -10.20 4.20 -10.73
CA ARG A 28 -11.27 3.48 -10.03
C ARG A 28 -11.13 3.55 -8.52
N LEU A 29 -9.89 3.63 -8.03
CA LEU A 29 -9.61 3.72 -6.61
C LEU A 29 -8.87 5.01 -6.34
N GLN A 30 -9.56 5.96 -5.69
CA GLN A 30 -9.00 7.24 -5.31
C GLN A 30 -9.06 7.36 -3.80
N LEU A 31 -7.89 7.40 -3.15
CA LEU A 31 -7.79 7.55 -1.71
C LEU A 31 -7.60 9.02 -1.36
N ASN A 32 -8.43 9.53 -0.47
CA ASN A 32 -8.20 10.86 0.07
C ASN A 32 -7.19 10.79 1.22
N MET A 33 -6.62 11.94 1.56
CA MET A 33 -5.60 12.01 2.61
C MET A 33 -6.15 11.65 3.99
N GLY A 34 -7.43 11.93 4.24
CA GLY A 34 -8.08 11.58 5.49
C GLY A 34 -8.17 10.07 5.73
N THR A 35 -8.15 9.27 4.67
CA THR A 35 -8.14 7.81 4.75
C THR A 35 -6.72 7.27 4.71
N LEU A 36 -5.86 7.85 3.87
CA LEU A 36 -4.51 7.34 3.63
C LEU A 36 -3.60 7.53 4.84
N TYR A 37 -3.58 8.73 5.44
CA TYR A 37 -2.67 9.01 6.56
C TYR A 37 -2.91 8.12 7.78
N PRO A 38 -4.14 7.90 8.24
CA PRO A 38 -4.37 6.95 9.32
C PRO A 38 -3.88 5.54 8.99
N GLY A 39 -4.01 5.10 7.73
CA GLY A 39 -3.49 3.82 7.27
C GLY A 39 -1.97 3.74 7.35
N LEU A 40 -1.28 4.79 6.89
CA LEU A 40 0.18 4.89 6.98
C LEU A 40 0.66 4.91 8.43
N MET A 41 -0.02 5.64 9.31
CA MET A 41 0.31 5.70 10.71
C MET A 41 0.17 4.34 11.39
N ARG A 42 -0.87 3.57 11.05
CA ARG A 42 -1.05 2.21 11.59
C ARG A 42 0.09 1.29 11.14
N LEU A 43 0.50 1.39 9.87
CA LEU A 43 1.62 0.59 9.37
C LEU A 43 2.92 0.96 10.10
N GLU A 44 3.13 2.24 10.34
CA GLU A 44 4.30 2.71 11.08
C GLU A 44 4.28 2.19 12.51
N GLN A 45 3.15 2.27 13.20
CA GLN A 45 2.99 1.77 14.56
C GLN A 45 3.25 0.27 14.67
N ARG A 46 2.88 -0.49 13.66
CA ARG A 46 3.11 -1.94 13.61
C ARG A 46 4.51 -2.31 13.15
N GLY A 47 5.32 -1.34 12.79
CA GLY A 47 6.68 -1.57 12.33
C GLY A 47 6.78 -2.05 10.88
N PHE A 48 5.70 -1.98 10.10
CA PHE A 48 5.68 -2.39 8.69
C PHE A 48 6.16 -1.29 7.75
N ALA A 49 6.13 -0.05 8.19
CA ALA A 49 6.65 1.08 7.46
C ALA A 49 7.41 2.00 8.41
N ARG A 50 8.39 2.72 7.85
CA ARG A 50 9.17 3.71 8.57
C ARG A 50 8.88 5.08 7.99
N GLY A 51 8.50 6.03 8.85
CA GLY A 51 8.30 7.41 8.46
C GLY A 51 9.54 8.26 8.72
N SER A 52 9.83 9.19 7.82
CA SER A 52 10.91 10.17 8.01
C SER A 52 10.54 11.46 7.31
N TRP A 53 11.08 12.57 7.81
CA TRP A 53 10.86 13.87 7.19
C TRP A 53 11.81 14.05 6.01
N GLY A 54 11.30 14.61 4.92
CA GLY A 54 12.08 14.93 3.76
C GLY A 54 11.49 16.14 3.03
N VAL A 55 12.04 16.43 1.85
CA VAL A 55 11.63 17.55 1.03
C VAL A 55 11.17 17.03 -0.32
N THR A 56 10.00 17.49 -0.78
CA THR A 56 9.46 17.12 -2.08
C THR A 56 10.14 17.92 -3.20
N ASP A 57 9.87 17.54 -4.45
CA ASP A 57 10.36 18.24 -5.63
C ASP A 57 9.93 19.71 -5.67
N ASN A 58 8.79 20.02 -5.03
CA ASN A 58 8.28 21.38 -4.90
C ASN A 58 8.89 22.14 -3.71
N ASN A 59 9.96 21.59 -3.13
CA ASN A 59 10.66 22.17 -1.98
C ASN A 59 9.78 22.34 -0.75
N ARG A 60 8.83 21.39 -0.55
CA ARG A 60 7.94 21.34 0.61
C ARG A 60 8.35 20.23 1.54
N LYS A 61 8.31 20.50 2.84
CA LYS A 61 8.55 19.51 3.86
C LYS A 61 7.40 18.50 3.88
N ALA A 62 7.73 17.21 3.82
CA ALA A 62 6.75 16.14 3.83
C ALA A 62 7.26 14.92 4.57
N ARG A 63 6.33 14.11 5.07
CA ARG A 63 6.66 12.84 5.70
C ARG A 63 6.72 11.76 4.64
N PHE A 64 7.87 11.11 4.53
CA PHE A 64 8.09 10.01 3.59
C PHE A 64 7.99 8.69 4.33
N TYR A 65 7.43 7.70 3.66
CA TYR A 65 7.25 6.35 4.21
C TYR A 65 7.96 5.35 3.34
N ALA A 66 8.64 4.41 3.98
CA ALA A 66 9.33 3.32 3.30
C ALA A 66 8.94 2.01 3.96
N ILE A 67 8.84 0.93 3.18
CA ILE A 67 8.54 -0.39 3.73
C ILE A 67 9.75 -0.91 4.51
N THR A 68 9.49 -1.59 5.63
CA THR A 68 10.52 -2.22 6.44
C THR A 68 10.65 -3.70 6.05
N PRO A 69 11.71 -4.40 6.47
CA PRO A 69 11.78 -5.86 6.29
C PRO A 69 10.57 -6.57 6.90
N SER A 70 10.09 -6.11 8.05
CA SER A 70 8.87 -6.63 8.67
C SER A 70 7.65 -6.40 7.78
N GLY A 71 7.56 -5.22 7.15
CA GLY A 71 6.49 -4.89 6.20
C GLY A 71 6.54 -5.78 4.97
N ARG A 72 7.72 -6.11 4.47
CA ARG A 72 7.87 -7.02 3.33
C ARG A 72 7.38 -8.44 3.67
N ARG A 73 7.66 -8.91 4.88
CA ARG A 73 7.17 -10.21 5.36
C ARG A 73 5.64 -10.19 5.47
N GLN A 74 5.09 -9.12 6.01
CA GLN A 74 3.63 -8.97 6.11
C GLN A 74 2.98 -8.94 4.73
N LEU A 75 3.59 -8.27 3.76
CA LEU A 75 3.08 -8.24 2.39
C LEU A 75 3.05 -9.64 1.78
N ALA A 76 4.07 -10.46 2.03
CA ALA A 76 4.10 -11.83 1.54
C ALA A 76 2.94 -12.65 2.12
N VAL A 77 2.65 -12.49 3.42
CA VAL A 77 1.52 -13.15 4.08
C VAL A 77 0.20 -12.72 3.43
N GLU A 78 0.02 -11.43 3.20
CA GLU A 78 -1.20 -10.89 2.59
C GLU A 78 -1.39 -11.38 1.15
N ARG A 79 -0.29 -11.50 0.39
CA ARG A 79 -0.33 -12.05 -0.96
C ARG A 79 -0.77 -13.52 -0.95
N ASP A 80 -0.24 -14.31 -0.02
CA ASP A 80 -0.60 -15.72 0.09
C ASP A 80 -2.07 -15.88 0.45
N GLU A 81 -2.56 -15.08 1.38
CA GLU A 81 -3.97 -15.07 1.77
C GLU A 81 -4.87 -14.68 0.60
N TRP A 82 -4.48 -13.64 -0.14
CA TRP A 82 -5.22 -13.20 -1.31
C TRP A 82 -5.27 -14.28 -2.38
N ASN A 83 -4.13 -14.90 -2.68
CA ASN A 83 -4.06 -15.95 -3.70
C ASN A 83 -4.92 -17.15 -3.31
N ARG A 84 -4.95 -17.54 -2.03
CA ARG A 84 -5.82 -18.61 -1.55
C ARG A 84 -7.29 -18.24 -1.69
N THR A 85 -7.65 -17.01 -1.37
CA THR A 85 -9.02 -16.53 -1.51
C THR A 85 -9.46 -16.55 -2.98
N VAL A 86 -8.62 -16.06 -3.88
CA VAL A 86 -8.91 -16.06 -5.31
C VAL A 86 -9.07 -17.49 -5.84
N SER A 87 -8.19 -18.41 -5.43
CA SER A 87 -8.27 -19.81 -5.84
C SER A 87 -9.55 -20.47 -5.35
N LEU A 88 -9.95 -20.20 -4.11
CA LEU A 88 -11.18 -20.72 -3.53
C LEU A 88 -12.40 -20.18 -4.26
N MET A 89 -12.43 -18.89 -4.53
CA MET A 89 -13.53 -18.25 -5.27
C MET A 89 -13.65 -18.85 -6.67
N HIS A 90 -12.52 -19.04 -7.35
CA HIS A 90 -12.49 -19.66 -8.67
C HIS A 90 -13.07 -21.09 -8.63
N ALA A 91 -12.66 -21.87 -7.66
CA ALA A 91 -13.16 -23.24 -7.48
C ALA A 91 -14.67 -23.27 -7.21
N LEU A 92 -15.16 -22.38 -6.36
CA LEU A 92 -16.58 -22.28 -6.05
C LEU A 92 -17.41 -21.87 -7.26
N LEU A 93 -16.92 -20.89 -8.03
CA LEU A 93 -17.62 -20.44 -9.24
C LEU A 93 -17.63 -21.51 -10.31
N THR A 94 -16.55 -22.28 -10.45
CA THR A 94 -16.48 -23.39 -11.41
C THR A 94 -17.38 -24.56 -11.00
N ALA A 95 -17.42 -24.90 -9.73
CA ALA A 95 -18.21 -26.02 -9.21
C ALA A 95 -19.72 -25.75 -9.27
N SER A 96 -20.15 -24.50 -9.33
CA SER A 96 -21.58 -24.14 -9.36
C SER A 96 -22.22 -24.25 -10.74
N ARG A 97 -21.52 -24.73 -11.73
CA ARG A 97 -22.06 -24.96 -13.07
C ARG A 97 -22.84 -26.27 -13.15
#